data_156e9c8f71fc5efa373f306fbd6bf318
#
_entry.id   156e9c8f71fc5efa373f306fbd6bf318
#
_cell.length_a   1.000
_cell.length_b   1.000
_cell.length_c   1.000
_cell.angle_alpha   90.00
_cell.angle_beta   90.00
_cell.angle_gamma   90.00
#
_symmetry.space_group_name_H-M   'P 1'
#
loop_
_entity.id
_entity.type
_entity.pdbx_description
1 polymer ?
#
loop_
_entity_poly.entity_id
_entity_poly.type
_entity_poly.pdbx_seq_one_letter_code
_entity_poly.pdbx_strand_id
1 'polypeptide(L)'
;MRIVKGAPPEWLVTGFSNHHNHALLGQEKVRLLPAYRVISGADKDRILVFAKSGISVQQMMRIMELEKCVEPGKLPFTEKDVRNLIQSIRKVDHEGDVESVDLLGMCKNFKEKDPNFKFEFTKDADNQLQNIAWTYAASVQSYEMFGDAVVFDTTHRLSALDMSLGLWVGLNNYGMPCFFACVLLREENQESFSWALQVFLNFMNRKAPQTILTNQNMCLKEAIAKELPCTKHALCIWLIATRFPSWFNANLGERYNDWKNEFNRLYNMESTLAFDLGWNDMVNCYELHRNSHIANLFASRNLWALPYLRGHFSAGLTASSAVYKSINAYVQRFLSAQTHLDNFIEQVSVVVNYKDQVGEQETMQQNLQSVSLKTASPIEGHAAAVLTPYAFSKLQDELVVAAQYTSFHLKESIFLVRHHSETAGGCSVTLNQREELISCSCQMFESSGILCRHSLHVLSTLNYMQIPDLYLSVRWHRIQTPPPKPLNGAPHHVASDRVGALQSMVTALVSEAAKSNEKMDLATHGVSVLLSRIKEQPVLMHGSGGKCS
;
A
#
# COMPACT_ATOMS: atom_id res chain seq x y z
N MET A 1 -8.57 -61.23 18.93
CA MET A 1 -7.84 -61.10 20.19
C MET A 1 -8.83 -61.04 21.36
N ARG A 2 -8.68 -61.85 22.37
CA ARG A 2 -9.53 -61.85 23.56
C ARG A 2 -8.67 -61.34 24.75
N ILE A 3 -9.12 -60.29 25.37
CA ILE A 3 -8.40 -59.64 26.49
C ILE A 3 -9.27 -59.72 27.72
N VAL A 4 -8.71 -60.10 28.83
CA VAL A 4 -9.39 -60.15 30.12
C VAL A 4 -8.62 -59.23 31.10
N LYS A 5 -9.35 -58.48 31.89
CA LYS A 5 -8.77 -57.60 32.93
C LYS A 5 -8.25 -58.49 34.06
N GLY A 6 -6.94 -58.48 34.29
CA GLY A 6 -6.30 -59.08 35.45
C GLY A 6 -6.40 -58.15 36.69
N ALA A 7 -5.62 -58.45 37.73
CA ALA A 7 -5.49 -57.52 38.83
C ALA A 7 -4.85 -56.19 38.34
N PRO A 8 -5.34 -55.01 38.83
CA PRO A 8 -4.80 -53.73 38.34
C PRO A 8 -3.29 -53.66 38.61
N PRO A 9 -2.47 -53.24 37.61
CA PRO A 9 -2.85 -52.57 36.35
C PRO A 9 -2.84 -53.46 35.08
N GLU A 10 -2.92 -54.79 35.21
CA GLU A 10 -2.61 -55.72 34.12
C GLU A 10 -3.82 -56.13 33.26
N TRP A 11 -3.60 -56.19 31.95
CA TRP A 11 -4.50 -56.79 30.97
C TRP A 11 -3.87 -58.07 30.40
N LEU A 12 -4.58 -59.20 30.49
CA LEU A 12 -4.11 -60.51 30.02
C LEU A 12 -4.76 -60.85 28.68
N VAL A 13 -3.92 -61.13 27.70
CA VAL A 13 -4.39 -61.68 26.41
C VAL A 13 -4.61 -63.16 26.57
N THR A 14 -5.87 -63.61 26.58
CA THR A 14 -6.27 -65.02 26.79
C THR A 14 -6.51 -65.77 25.50
N GLY A 15 -6.53 -65.11 24.38
CA GLY A 15 -6.67 -65.74 23.07
C GLY A 15 -6.31 -64.81 21.94
N PHE A 16 -5.54 -65.32 20.99
CA PHE A 16 -5.17 -64.62 19.75
C PHE A 16 -5.39 -65.53 18.55
N SER A 17 -6.02 -65.02 17.52
CA SER A 17 -6.20 -65.71 16.25
C SER A 17 -5.67 -64.83 15.13
N ASN A 18 -4.86 -65.40 14.27
CA ASN A 18 -4.32 -64.75 13.06
C ASN A 18 -5.27 -64.91 11.84
N HIS A 19 -6.40 -65.59 12.02
CA HIS A 19 -7.41 -65.73 10.95
C HIS A 19 -8.23 -64.44 10.84
N HIS A 20 -8.19 -63.83 9.68
CA HIS A 20 -8.99 -62.68 9.30
C HIS A 20 -9.96 -63.05 8.20
N ASN A 21 -11.15 -62.50 8.22
CA ASN A 21 -12.19 -62.67 7.21
C ASN A 21 -12.01 -61.72 5.99
N HIS A 22 -10.93 -60.99 5.94
CA HIS A 22 -10.55 -60.04 4.89
C HIS A 22 -9.05 -60.12 4.63
N ALA A 23 -8.59 -59.64 3.48
CA ALA A 23 -7.16 -59.51 3.17
C ALA A 23 -6.52 -58.48 4.09
N LEU A 24 -5.32 -58.80 4.61
CA LEU A 24 -4.52 -57.83 5.40
C LEU A 24 -3.92 -56.79 4.45
N LEU A 25 -3.74 -55.60 4.99
CA LEU A 25 -3.07 -54.52 4.25
C LEU A 25 -1.60 -54.89 3.95
N GLY A 26 -1.16 -54.64 2.74
CA GLY A 26 0.24 -54.77 2.37
C GLY A 26 1.13 -53.89 3.28
N GLN A 27 2.35 -54.35 3.52
CA GLN A 27 3.29 -53.75 4.49
C GLN A 27 3.51 -52.26 4.24
N GLU A 28 3.48 -51.81 2.99
CA GLU A 28 3.57 -50.42 2.55
C GLU A 28 2.39 -49.53 2.96
N LYS A 29 1.21 -50.13 3.19
CA LYS A 29 -0.03 -49.42 3.59
C LYS A 29 -0.27 -49.42 5.11
N VAL A 30 0.47 -50.25 5.85
CA VAL A 30 0.35 -50.33 7.34
C VAL A 30 0.57 -48.96 7.99
N ARG A 31 1.48 -48.15 7.46
CA ARG A 31 1.73 -46.79 7.92
C ARG A 31 0.53 -45.84 7.89
N LEU A 32 -0.50 -46.17 7.09
CA LEU A 32 -1.74 -45.36 7.00
C LEU A 32 -2.73 -45.68 8.13
N LEU A 33 -2.51 -46.75 8.89
CA LEU A 33 -3.34 -47.08 10.05
C LEU A 33 -3.07 -46.10 11.19
N PRO A 34 -4.10 -45.63 11.92
CA PRO A 34 -3.95 -44.67 13.00
C PRO A 34 -2.92 -45.07 14.08
N ALA A 35 -2.82 -46.38 14.39
CA ALA A 35 -1.89 -46.89 15.40
C ALA A 35 -0.40 -46.79 14.99
N TYR A 36 -0.12 -46.65 13.70
CA TYR A 36 1.25 -46.59 13.15
C TYR A 36 1.64 -45.18 12.65
N ARG A 37 0.73 -44.22 12.77
CA ARG A 37 1.00 -42.84 12.39
C ARG A 37 1.54 -42.07 13.60
N VAL A 38 2.80 -41.73 13.53
CA VAL A 38 3.49 -41.02 14.62
C VAL A 38 4.16 -39.78 14.09
N ILE A 39 3.87 -38.64 14.68
CA ILE A 39 4.63 -37.39 14.52
C ILE A 39 5.67 -37.37 15.64
N SER A 40 6.95 -37.44 15.32
CA SER A 40 8.03 -37.35 16.32
C SER A 40 8.07 -35.99 17.00
N GLY A 41 8.74 -35.88 18.16
CA GLY A 41 8.89 -34.59 18.86
C GLY A 41 9.56 -33.54 17.96
N ALA A 42 10.64 -33.90 17.29
CA ALA A 42 11.34 -33.01 16.37
C ALA A 42 10.44 -32.57 15.17
N ASP A 43 9.60 -33.48 14.67
CA ASP A 43 8.63 -33.14 13.60
C ASP A 43 7.55 -32.19 14.12
N LYS A 44 7.09 -32.38 15.38
CA LYS A 44 6.13 -31.46 16.00
C LYS A 44 6.69 -30.05 16.10
N ASP A 45 7.92 -29.91 16.60
CA ASP A 45 8.58 -28.62 16.74
C ASP A 45 8.74 -27.94 15.36
N ARG A 46 9.10 -28.72 14.33
CA ARG A 46 9.24 -28.25 12.97
C ARG A 46 7.89 -27.76 12.39
N ILE A 47 6.83 -28.57 12.55
CA ILE A 47 5.47 -28.21 12.13
C ILE A 47 5.02 -26.94 12.82
N LEU A 48 5.33 -26.76 14.09
CA LEU A 48 5.01 -25.54 14.85
C LEU A 48 5.72 -24.30 14.30
N VAL A 49 7.02 -24.42 13.98
CA VAL A 49 7.77 -23.33 13.35
C VAL A 49 7.14 -22.95 12.00
N PHE A 50 6.80 -23.94 11.17
CA PHE A 50 6.15 -23.70 9.89
C PHE A 50 4.74 -23.09 10.05
N ALA A 51 3.97 -23.57 11.02
CA ALA A 51 2.64 -23.02 11.31
C ALA A 51 2.73 -21.55 11.76
N LYS A 52 3.68 -21.23 12.66
CA LYS A 52 3.96 -19.85 13.09
C LYS A 52 4.42 -18.95 11.92
N SER A 53 5.11 -19.53 10.93
CA SER A 53 5.54 -18.80 9.73
C SER A 53 4.46 -18.68 8.66
N GLY A 54 3.22 -19.15 8.91
CA GLY A 54 2.10 -19.03 7.97
C GLY A 54 2.18 -19.97 6.77
N ILE A 55 3.05 -21.01 6.81
CA ILE A 55 3.20 -21.98 5.74
C ILE A 55 1.97 -22.89 5.70
N SER A 56 1.41 -23.17 4.51
CA SER A 56 0.27 -24.06 4.38
C SER A 56 0.62 -25.53 4.68
N VAL A 57 -0.35 -26.33 5.17
CA VAL A 57 -0.10 -27.75 5.53
C VAL A 57 0.47 -28.55 4.34
N GLN A 58 0.02 -28.27 3.13
CA GLN A 58 0.55 -28.94 1.92
C GLN A 58 2.03 -28.59 1.70
N GLN A 59 2.40 -27.32 1.87
CA GLN A 59 3.79 -26.89 1.76
C GLN A 59 4.64 -27.47 2.89
N MET A 60 4.13 -27.51 4.15
CA MET A 60 4.81 -28.18 5.28
C MET A 60 5.14 -29.63 4.96
N MET A 61 4.14 -30.39 4.49
CA MET A 61 4.34 -31.78 4.08
C MET A 61 5.44 -31.91 3.02
N ARG A 62 5.39 -31.04 1.99
CA ARG A 62 6.36 -31.08 0.91
C ARG A 62 7.78 -30.72 1.38
N ILE A 63 7.93 -29.73 2.25
CA ILE A 63 9.22 -29.35 2.84
C ILE A 63 9.78 -30.52 3.66
N MET A 64 8.96 -31.14 4.51
CA MET A 64 9.38 -32.27 5.35
C MET A 64 9.73 -33.52 4.54
N GLU A 65 9.02 -33.79 3.42
CA GLU A 65 9.37 -34.86 2.49
C GLU A 65 10.76 -34.63 1.88
N LEU A 66 11.06 -33.40 1.46
CA LEU A 66 12.36 -33.01 0.90
C LEU A 66 13.46 -33.07 1.96
N GLU A 67 13.24 -32.57 3.16
CA GLU A 67 14.20 -32.62 4.28
C GLU A 67 14.55 -34.06 4.67
N LYS A 68 13.58 -34.97 4.65
CA LYS A 68 13.77 -36.39 5.00
C LYS A 68 14.15 -37.26 3.81
N CYS A 69 14.30 -36.66 2.61
CA CYS A 69 14.62 -37.38 1.37
C CYS A 69 13.68 -38.57 1.10
N VAL A 70 12.37 -38.40 1.39
CA VAL A 70 11.35 -39.42 1.13
C VAL A 70 10.49 -39.02 -0.06
N GLU A 71 9.95 -40.05 -0.76
CA GLU A 71 9.01 -39.82 -1.88
C GLU A 71 7.73 -39.10 -1.40
N PRO A 72 7.06 -38.33 -2.28
CA PRO A 72 5.80 -37.68 -1.96
C PRO A 72 4.76 -38.65 -1.37
N GLY A 73 4.16 -38.25 -0.26
CA GLY A 73 3.17 -39.06 0.45
C GLY A 73 3.74 -40.23 1.26
N LYS A 74 5.05 -40.32 1.49
CA LYS A 74 5.70 -41.39 2.27
C LYS A 74 6.09 -41.02 3.69
N LEU A 75 5.69 -39.85 4.17
CA LEU A 75 5.86 -39.48 5.57
C LEU A 75 5.10 -40.45 6.51
N PRO A 76 5.58 -40.67 7.75
CA PRO A 76 4.92 -41.55 8.71
C PRO A 76 3.62 -40.98 9.31
N PHE A 77 3.12 -39.88 8.81
CA PHE A 77 1.90 -39.19 9.18
C PHE A 77 1.24 -38.54 7.92
N THR A 78 0.00 -38.15 8.05
CA THR A 78 -0.79 -37.57 6.96
C THR A 78 -1.04 -36.07 7.20
N GLU A 79 -1.47 -35.35 6.15
CA GLU A 79 -1.93 -33.95 6.30
C GLU A 79 -3.00 -33.78 7.38
N LYS A 80 -3.89 -34.80 7.54
CA LYS A 80 -4.92 -34.78 8.56
C LYS A 80 -4.31 -34.81 9.97
N ASP A 81 -3.23 -35.58 10.17
CA ASP A 81 -2.55 -35.65 11.46
C ASP A 81 -1.86 -34.31 11.78
N VAL A 82 -1.26 -33.67 10.78
CA VAL A 82 -0.68 -32.32 10.93
C VAL A 82 -1.76 -31.30 11.25
N ARG A 83 -2.89 -31.31 10.55
CA ARG A 83 -4.03 -30.43 10.87
C ARG A 83 -4.56 -30.66 12.27
N ASN A 84 -4.72 -31.92 12.67
CA ASN A 84 -5.16 -32.29 14.03
C ASN A 84 -4.15 -31.83 15.10
N LEU A 85 -2.83 -31.98 14.84
CA LEU A 85 -1.79 -31.51 15.73
C LEU A 85 -1.88 -29.99 15.91
N ILE A 86 -1.91 -29.23 14.81
CA ILE A 86 -2.06 -27.78 14.86
C ILE A 86 -3.33 -27.37 15.59
N GLN A 87 -4.44 -28.10 15.36
CA GLN A 87 -5.71 -27.84 16.05
C GLN A 87 -5.67 -28.25 17.53
N SER A 88 -4.98 -29.33 17.90
CA SER A 88 -4.84 -29.75 19.30
C SER A 88 -4.02 -28.75 20.11
N ILE A 89 -2.96 -28.20 19.51
CA ILE A 89 -2.14 -27.17 20.15
C ILE A 89 -2.95 -25.90 20.33
N ARG A 90 -3.70 -25.49 19.32
CA ARG A 90 -4.67 -24.39 19.44
C ARG A 90 -5.72 -24.63 20.53
N LYS A 91 -6.14 -25.89 20.76
CA LYS A 91 -7.08 -26.22 21.83
C LYS A 91 -6.44 -26.23 23.21
N VAL A 92 -5.20 -26.68 23.33
CA VAL A 92 -4.46 -26.67 24.62
C VAL A 92 -4.15 -25.22 25.03
N ASP A 93 -3.85 -24.35 24.06
CA ASP A 93 -3.77 -22.91 24.29
C ASP A 93 -5.14 -22.29 24.64
N HIS A 94 -6.26 -23.02 24.41
CA HIS A 94 -7.65 -22.59 24.67
C HIS A 94 -8.35 -23.36 25.82
N GLU A 95 -7.72 -24.36 26.50
CA GLU A 95 -8.30 -25.06 27.63
C GLU A 95 -8.15 -24.36 29.00
N GLY A 96 -7.46 -23.19 29.02
CA GLY A 96 -7.69 -22.23 30.06
C GLY A 96 -8.73 -21.24 29.56
N ASP A 97 -9.96 -21.27 30.05
CA ASP A 97 -11.10 -20.37 29.78
C ASP A 97 -11.09 -19.79 28.35
N VAL A 98 -12.26 -19.64 27.72
CA VAL A 98 -12.38 -18.82 26.51
C VAL A 98 -11.93 -17.40 26.86
N GLU A 99 -10.62 -17.23 27.07
CA GLU A 99 -9.99 -15.93 27.22
C GLU A 99 -10.18 -15.24 25.86
N SER A 100 -11.10 -14.32 25.86
CA SER A 100 -11.22 -13.32 24.81
C SER A 100 -9.80 -12.82 24.54
N VAL A 101 -9.31 -13.00 23.32
CA VAL A 101 -7.98 -12.56 22.91
C VAL A 101 -7.72 -11.16 23.47
N ASP A 102 -6.78 -11.03 24.40
CA ASP A 102 -6.52 -9.75 25.07
C ASP A 102 -5.69 -8.82 24.18
N LEU A 103 -6.35 -8.29 23.15
CA LEU A 103 -5.76 -7.30 22.26
C LEU A 103 -5.24 -6.06 23.01
N LEU A 104 -5.91 -5.69 24.10
CA LEU A 104 -5.49 -4.57 24.92
C LEU A 104 -4.19 -4.85 25.68
N GLY A 105 -4.06 -6.04 26.26
CA GLY A 105 -2.83 -6.49 26.89
C GLY A 105 -1.67 -6.52 25.89
N MET A 106 -1.91 -7.02 24.68
CA MET A 106 -0.90 -7.02 23.61
C MET A 106 -0.45 -5.60 23.24
N CYS A 107 -1.38 -4.66 23.06
CA CYS A 107 -1.04 -3.26 22.77
C CYS A 107 -0.23 -2.63 23.92
N LYS A 108 -0.59 -2.90 25.16
CA LYS A 108 0.15 -2.41 26.34
C LYS A 108 1.57 -3.00 26.38
N ASN A 109 1.70 -4.31 26.22
CA ASN A 109 3.01 -4.99 26.16
C ASN A 109 3.87 -4.48 25.01
N PHE A 110 3.27 -4.21 23.84
CA PHE A 110 3.99 -3.65 22.72
C PHE A 110 4.42 -2.19 22.98
N LYS A 111 3.57 -1.40 23.64
CA LYS A 111 3.88 -0.03 24.07
C LYS A 111 5.04 0.04 25.07
N GLU A 112 5.18 -0.96 25.94
CA GLU A 112 6.33 -1.09 26.84
C GLU A 112 7.63 -1.36 26.10
N LYS A 113 7.57 -2.17 25.02
CA LYS A 113 8.73 -2.47 24.14
C LYS A 113 9.09 -1.30 23.24
N ASP A 114 8.10 -0.59 22.67
CA ASP A 114 8.26 0.58 21.81
C ASP A 114 7.45 1.77 22.35
N PRO A 115 8.11 2.72 23.05
CA PRO A 115 7.45 3.91 23.60
C PRO A 115 6.77 4.80 22.55
N ASN A 116 7.16 4.70 21.26
CA ASN A 116 6.58 5.48 20.17
C ASN A 116 5.38 4.78 19.50
N PHE A 117 5.10 3.53 19.85
CA PHE A 117 3.88 2.85 19.43
C PHE A 117 2.66 3.59 19.99
N LYS A 118 1.67 3.87 19.14
CA LYS A 118 0.42 4.55 19.53
C LYS A 118 -0.73 3.58 19.36
N PHE A 119 -1.64 3.55 20.32
CA PHE A 119 -2.91 2.83 20.20
C PHE A 119 -4.02 3.53 20.98
N GLU A 120 -5.25 3.35 20.51
CA GLU A 120 -6.49 3.85 21.12
C GLU A 120 -7.57 2.79 21.02
N PHE A 121 -8.52 2.79 21.92
CA PHE A 121 -9.61 1.82 21.96
C PHE A 121 -10.89 2.40 22.54
N THR A 122 -12.02 1.74 22.22
CA THR A 122 -13.32 1.98 22.86
C THR A 122 -13.87 0.67 23.44
N LYS A 123 -14.71 0.80 24.46
CA LYS A 123 -15.44 -0.29 25.07
C LYS A 123 -16.94 0.01 25.02
N ASP A 124 -17.74 -1.05 24.94
CA ASP A 124 -19.20 -0.95 25.04
C ASP A 124 -19.69 -0.81 26.50
N ALA A 125 -21.01 -0.77 26.70
CA ALA A 125 -21.64 -0.67 28.01
C ALA A 125 -21.34 -1.88 28.93
N ASP A 126 -21.07 -3.04 28.35
CA ASP A 126 -20.72 -4.28 29.05
C ASP A 126 -19.21 -4.41 29.30
N ASN A 127 -18.44 -3.32 29.10
CA ASN A 127 -16.98 -3.24 29.25
C ASN A 127 -16.20 -4.15 28.28
N GLN A 128 -16.83 -4.62 27.18
CA GLN A 128 -16.19 -5.39 26.13
C GLN A 128 -15.51 -4.47 25.11
N LEU A 129 -14.40 -4.93 24.51
CA LEU A 129 -13.69 -4.19 23.48
C LEU A 129 -14.59 -4.00 22.25
N GLN A 130 -14.88 -2.75 21.90
CA GLN A 130 -15.68 -2.38 20.75
C GLN A 130 -14.82 -2.05 19.53
N ASN A 131 -13.85 -1.18 19.71
CA ASN A 131 -12.94 -0.77 18.65
C ASN A 131 -11.51 -0.65 19.19
N ILE A 132 -10.52 -0.94 18.36
CA ILE A 132 -9.11 -0.72 18.68
C ILE A 132 -8.33 -0.33 17.44
N ALA A 133 -7.47 0.69 17.54
CA ALA A 133 -6.60 1.14 16.47
C ALA A 133 -5.17 1.32 16.96
N TRP A 134 -4.20 1.12 16.07
CA TRP A 134 -2.78 1.33 16.40
C TRP A 134 -1.95 1.72 15.19
N THR A 135 -0.77 2.28 15.48
CA THR A 135 0.26 2.62 14.50
C THR A 135 1.66 2.52 15.11
N TYR A 136 2.66 2.37 14.27
CA TYR A 136 4.08 2.29 14.63
C TYR A 136 4.79 3.61 14.33
N ALA A 137 5.90 3.88 15.03
CA ALA A 137 6.69 5.11 14.82
C ALA A 137 7.14 5.29 13.36
N ALA A 138 7.64 4.23 12.74
CA ALA A 138 8.06 4.24 11.33
C ALA A 138 6.88 4.57 10.39
N SER A 139 5.68 4.08 10.71
CA SER A 139 4.47 4.33 9.91
C SER A 139 4.03 5.80 9.99
N VAL A 140 4.18 6.44 11.16
CA VAL A 140 3.91 7.89 11.29
C VAL A 140 4.90 8.70 10.47
N GLN A 141 6.19 8.34 10.47
CA GLN A 141 7.21 8.99 9.63
C GLN A 141 6.92 8.78 8.12
N SER A 142 6.54 7.57 7.72
CA SER A 142 6.14 7.28 6.34
C SER A 142 4.91 8.08 5.92
N TYR A 143 3.95 8.28 6.83
CA TYR A 143 2.78 9.10 6.55
C TYR A 143 3.13 10.58 6.40
N GLU A 144 4.06 11.10 7.17
CA GLU A 144 4.55 12.48 7.05
C GLU A 144 4.99 12.78 5.61
N MET A 145 5.67 11.83 4.97
CA MET A 145 6.22 11.95 3.61
C MET A 145 5.23 11.56 2.51
N PHE A 146 4.38 10.55 2.74
CA PHE A 146 3.60 9.88 1.70
C PHE A 146 2.10 9.81 1.98
N GLY A 147 1.63 10.45 3.06
CA GLY A 147 0.23 10.42 3.48
C GLY A 147 -0.71 11.38 2.72
N ASP A 148 -0.26 11.95 1.62
CA ASP A 148 -1.06 12.83 0.76
C ASP A 148 -2.21 12.08 0.05
N ALA A 149 -2.02 10.80 -0.28
CA ALA A 149 -3.05 9.94 -0.85
C ALA A 149 -3.06 8.57 -0.15
N VAL A 150 -4.23 8.18 0.33
CA VAL A 150 -4.42 7.00 1.20
C VAL A 150 -5.52 6.10 0.67
N VAL A 151 -5.33 4.80 0.76
CA VAL A 151 -6.38 3.79 0.64
C VAL A 151 -6.78 3.35 2.05
N PHE A 152 -8.06 3.42 2.37
CA PHE A 152 -8.63 2.83 3.58
C PHE A 152 -9.52 1.67 3.18
N ASP A 153 -9.03 0.45 3.43
CA ASP A 153 -9.70 -0.80 3.06
C ASP A 153 -10.24 -1.49 4.30
N THR A 154 -11.56 -1.71 4.33
CA THR A 154 -12.30 -2.40 5.40
C THR A 154 -13.02 -3.65 4.88
N THR A 155 -12.61 -4.19 3.72
CA THR A 155 -13.30 -5.33 3.09
C THR A 155 -13.08 -6.65 3.82
N HIS A 156 -12.16 -6.70 4.75
CA HIS A 156 -11.75 -7.94 5.44
C HIS A 156 -12.28 -7.99 6.88
N ARG A 157 -12.77 -9.17 7.28
CA ARG A 157 -13.22 -9.44 8.65
C ARG A 157 -12.38 -10.55 9.27
N LEU A 158 -11.90 -10.34 10.47
CA LEU A 158 -11.21 -11.35 11.27
C LEU A 158 -12.26 -12.20 11.97
N SER A 159 -12.58 -13.37 11.40
CA SER A 159 -13.65 -14.24 11.89
C SER A 159 -13.45 -14.72 13.34
N ALA A 160 -12.20 -14.87 13.78
CA ALA A 160 -11.89 -15.31 15.13
C ALA A 160 -12.13 -14.23 16.21
N LEU A 161 -12.12 -12.95 15.82
CA LEU A 161 -12.43 -11.81 16.71
C LEU A 161 -13.83 -11.27 16.49
N ASP A 162 -14.47 -11.70 15.40
CA ASP A 162 -15.70 -11.13 14.87
C ASP A 162 -15.62 -9.60 14.68
N MET A 163 -14.45 -9.10 14.22
CA MET A 163 -14.17 -7.69 13.99
C MET A 163 -13.74 -7.45 12.54
N SER A 164 -14.17 -6.32 11.98
CA SER A 164 -13.72 -5.84 10.67
C SER A 164 -12.33 -5.23 10.78
N LEU A 165 -11.44 -5.63 9.88
CA LEU A 165 -10.07 -5.13 9.78
C LEU A 165 -10.04 -3.96 8.81
N GLY A 166 -9.67 -2.78 9.29
CA GLY A 166 -9.40 -1.60 8.47
C GLY A 166 -7.90 -1.31 8.42
N LEU A 167 -7.38 -1.09 7.22
CA LEU A 167 -5.98 -0.76 6.98
C LEU A 167 -5.85 0.56 6.23
N TRP A 168 -5.04 1.49 6.74
CA TRP A 168 -4.60 2.67 6.02
C TRP A 168 -3.26 2.39 5.36
N VAL A 169 -3.25 2.48 4.02
CA VAL A 169 -2.09 2.17 3.19
C VAL A 169 -1.92 3.27 2.15
N GLY A 170 -0.68 3.63 1.85
CA GLY A 170 -0.33 4.53 0.76
C GLY A 170 0.73 3.94 -0.17
N LEU A 171 1.31 4.82 -0.99
CA LEU A 171 2.46 4.49 -1.83
C LEU A 171 3.63 5.41 -1.46
N ASN A 172 4.84 4.87 -1.43
CA ASN A 172 6.04 5.68 -1.32
C ASN A 172 6.49 6.22 -2.69
N ASN A 173 7.60 6.95 -2.73
CA ASN A 173 8.17 7.52 -3.95
C ASN A 173 8.75 6.48 -4.94
N TYR A 174 8.89 5.23 -4.53
CA TYR A 174 9.27 4.10 -5.39
C TYR A 174 8.06 3.29 -5.87
N GLY A 175 6.83 3.78 -5.61
CA GLY A 175 5.59 3.11 -6.01
C GLY A 175 5.25 1.87 -5.18
N MET A 176 5.87 1.72 -4.01
CA MET A 176 5.64 0.59 -3.12
C MET A 176 4.60 0.91 -2.07
N PRO A 177 3.74 -0.07 -1.73
CA PRO A 177 2.81 0.09 -0.62
C PRO A 177 3.53 0.33 0.70
N CYS A 178 3.06 1.31 1.48
CA CYS A 178 3.50 1.58 2.84
C CYS A 178 2.30 1.59 3.79
N PHE A 179 2.51 1.04 4.97
CA PHE A 179 1.51 0.94 6.03
C PHE A 179 1.49 2.22 6.86
N PHE A 180 0.31 2.69 7.21
CA PHE A 180 0.16 3.85 8.08
C PHE A 180 -0.48 3.49 9.43
N ALA A 181 -1.62 2.81 9.42
CA ALA A 181 -2.30 2.40 10.65
C ALA A 181 -3.25 1.23 10.40
N CYS A 182 -3.67 0.61 11.48
CA CYS A 182 -4.63 -0.48 11.50
C CYS A 182 -5.75 -0.18 12.49
N VAL A 183 -6.96 -0.64 12.19
CA VAL A 183 -8.11 -0.60 13.08
C VAL A 183 -8.89 -1.90 13.03
N LEU A 184 -9.40 -2.34 14.17
CA LEU A 184 -10.39 -3.40 14.28
C LEU A 184 -11.69 -2.77 14.80
N LEU A 185 -12.77 -3.00 14.07
CA LEU A 185 -14.11 -2.49 14.38
C LEU A 185 -15.06 -3.67 14.60
N ARG A 186 -15.78 -3.69 15.70
CA ARG A 186 -16.83 -4.68 15.92
C ARG A 186 -18.01 -4.47 14.99
N GLU A 187 -18.36 -3.20 14.77
CA GLU A 187 -19.45 -2.80 13.88
C GLU A 187 -18.97 -1.76 12.87
N GLU A 188 -19.45 -1.89 11.63
CA GLU A 188 -19.21 -0.94 10.54
C GLU A 188 -20.34 0.10 10.45
N ASN A 189 -20.55 0.85 11.53
CA ASN A 189 -21.49 1.95 11.59
C ASN A 189 -20.78 3.32 11.49
N GLN A 190 -21.54 4.39 11.36
CA GLN A 190 -21.01 5.74 11.19
C GLN A 190 -20.18 6.19 12.39
N GLU A 191 -20.58 5.83 13.61
CA GLU A 191 -19.90 6.22 14.85
C GLU A 191 -18.50 5.56 14.94
N SER A 192 -18.44 4.24 14.67
CA SER A 192 -17.17 3.49 14.66
C SER A 192 -16.22 4.02 13.60
N PHE A 193 -16.71 4.35 12.39
CA PHE A 193 -15.89 4.97 11.35
C PHE A 193 -15.45 6.39 11.71
N SER A 194 -16.33 7.23 12.28
CA SER A 194 -15.95 8.56 12.75
C SER A 194 -14.86 8.48 13.80
N TRP A 195 -15.00 7.58 14.78
CA TRP A 195 -13.98 7.33 15.78
C TRP A 195 -12.64 6.88 15.14
N ALA A 196 -12.68 5.92 14.23
CA ALA A 196 -11.48 5.42 13.55
C ALA A 196 -10.74 6.53 12.79
N LEU A 197 -11.47 7.40 12.09
CA LEU A 197 -10.90 8.53 11.36
C LEU A 197 -10.31 9.59 12.29
N GLN A 198 -10.97 9.90 13.42
CA GLN A 198 -10.46 10.83 14.43
C GLN A 198 -9.18 10.29 15.08
N VAL A 199 -9.14 9.00 15.44
CA VAL A 199 -7.95 8.36 15.99
C VAL A 199 -6.82 8.35 14.97
N PHE A 200 -7.10 8.02 13.72
CA PHE A 200 -6.13 8.08 12.64
C PHE A 200 -5.51 9.49 12.52
N LEU A 201 -6.34 10.54 12.48
CA LEU A 201 -5.85 11.93 12.47
C LEU A 201 -4.97 12.25 13.69
N ASN A 202 -5.35 11.76 14.88
CA ASN A 202 -4.54 11.95 16.09
C ASN A 202 -3.17 11.27 15.98
N PHE A 203 -3.13 10.05 15.46
CA PHE A 203 -1.88 9.34 15.21
C PHE A 203 -0.98 10.08 14.24
N MET A 204 -1.57 10.69 13.21
CA MET A 204 -0.90 11.39 12.11
C MET A 204 -0.73 12.91 12.35
N ASN A 205 -0.64 13.31 13.62
CA ASN A 205 -0.38 14.70 14.03
C ASN A 205 -1.38 15.70 13.41
N ARG A 206 -2.65 15.31 13.26
CA ARG A 206 -3.75 16.08 12.65
C ARG A 206 -3.55 16.42 11.17
N LYS A 207 -2.60 15.79 10.48
CA LYS A 207 -2.41 15.94 9.04
C LYS A 207 -3.42 15.07 8.29
N ALA A 208 -4.41 15.68 7.66
CA ALA A 208 -5.38 14.97 6.83
C ALA A 208 -4.78 14.67 5.44
N PRO A 209 -5.14 13.53 4.79
CA PRO A 209 -4.74 13.27 3.41
C PRO A 209 -5.45 14.23 2.45
N GLN A 210 -4.85 14.51 1.29
CA GLN A 210 -5.52 15.24 0.21
C GLN A 210 -6.61 14.38 -0.43
N THR A 211 -6.35 13.08 -0.59
CA THR A 211 -7.30 12.12 -1.16
C THR A 211 -7.34 10.84 -0.33
N ILE A 212 -8.56 10.35 -0.07
CA ILE A 212 -8.81 9.04 0.54
C ILE A 212 -9.64 8.16 -0.41
N LEU A 213 -9.15 6.96 -0.71
CA LEU A 213 -9.83 5.95 -1.51
C LEU A 213 -10.41 4.87 -0.60
N THR A 214 -11.69 4.52 -0.80
CA THR A 214 -12.36 3.51 0.01
C THR A 214 -13.21 2.55 -0.83
N ASN A 215 -13.81 1.56 -0.18
CA ASN A 215 -14.90 0.77 -0.73
C ASN A 215 -16.24 1.56 -0.76
N GLN A 216 -17.31 0.92 -1.25
CA GLN A 216 -18.65 1.51 -1.33
C GLN A 216 -19.45 1.34 -0.02
N ASN A 217 -18.91 1.74 1.13
CA ASN A 217 -19.64 1.72 2.39
C ASN A 217 -20.27 3.11 2.65
N MET A 218 -21.60 3.16 2.84
CA MET A 218 -22.31 4.42 3.04
C MET A 218 -22.00 5.08 4.38
N CYS A 219 -21.91 4.30 5.46
CA CYS A 219 -21.56 4.80 6.79
C CYS A 219 -20.14 5.41 6.79
N LEU A 220 -19.20 4.77 6.08
CA LEU A 220 -17.85 5.28 5.91
C LEU A 220 -17.84 6.58 5.11
N LYS A 221 -18.64 6.67 4.04
CA LYS A 221 -18.77 7.90 3.24
C LYS A 221 -19.25 9.07 4.09
N GLU A 222 -20.26 8.86 4.92
CA GLU A 222 -20.80 9.89 5.83
C GLU A 222 -19.78 10.30 6.90
N ALA A 223 -19.07 9.33 7.48
CA ALA A 223 -18.01 9.58 8.44
C ALA A 223 -16.87 10.40 7.83
N ILE A 224 -16.42 10.08 6.60
CA ILE A 224 -15.40 10.85 5.89
C ILE A 224 -15.87 12.29 5.63
N ALA A 225 -17.10 12.48 5.15
CA ALA A 225 -17.64 13.81 4.90
C ALA A 225 -17.66 14.67 6.17
N LYS A 226 -17.89 14.08 7.33
CA LYS A 226 -17.92 14.76 8.62
C LYS A 226 -16.50 15.02 9.18
N GLU A 227 -15.64 14.01 9.21
CA GLU A 227 -14.35 14.08 9.92
C GLU A 227 -13.20 14.62 9.04
N LEU A 228 -13.33 14.50 7.70
CA LEU A 228 -12.32 14.89 6.71
C LEU A 228 -12.91 15.81 5.63
N PRO A 229 -13.53 16.96 5.96
CA PRO A 229 -14.28 17.78 5.01
C PRO A 229 -13.43 18.37 3.89
N CYS A 230 -12.11 18.55 4.11
CA CYS A 230 -11.17 19.07 3.11
C CYS A 230 -10.51 17.97 2.28
N THR A 231 -10.74 16.68 2.60
CA THR A 231 -10.16 15.55 1.89
C THR A 231 -11.04 15.13 0.72
N LYS A 232 -10.48 14.94 -0.46
CA LYS A 232 -11.23 14.35 -1.56
C LYS A 232 -11.52 12.88 -1.26
N HIS A 233 -12.77 12.54 -1.06
CA HIS A 233 -13.19 11.15 -1.01
C HIS A 233 -13.37 10.59 -2.41
N ALA A 234 -12.74 9.46 -2.69
CA ALA A 234 -12.88 8.70 -3.92
C ALA A 234 -13.18 7.22 -3.62
N LEU A 235 -13.89 6.56 -4.51
CA LEU A 235 -14.14 5.12 -4.43
C LEU A 235 -13.07 4.39 -5.26
N CYS A 236 -12.50 3.34 -4.71
CA CYS A 236 -11.55 2.49 -5.44
C CYS A 236 -12.30 1.65 -6.47
N ILE A 237 -12.23 2.04 -7.75
CA ILE A 237 -12.90 1.33 -8.84
C ILE A 237 -12.44 -0.13 -8.96
N TRP A 238 -11.21 -0.42 -8.59
CA TRP A 238 -10.66 -1.78 -8.67
C TRP A 238 -11.29 -2.73 -7.64
N LEU A 239 -11.65 -2.22 -6.44
CA LEU A 239 -12.47 -2.94 -5.46
C LEU A 239 -13.88 -3.18 -6.03
N ILE A 240 -14.46 -2.16 -6.67
CA ILE A 240 -15.78 -2.26 -7.30
C ILE A 240 -15.75 -3.27 -8.45
N ALA A 241 -14.71 -3.22 -9.28
CA ALA A 241 -14.55 -4.09 -10.46
C ALA A 241 -14.44 -5.58 -10.11
N THR A 242 -14.07 -5.95 -8.88
CA THR A 242 -14.13 -7.35 -8.43
C THR A 242 -15.55 -7.93 -8.45
N ARG A 243 -16.57 -7.06 -8.37
CA ARG A 243 -17.98 -7.45 -8.40
C ARG A 243 -18.57 -7.48 -9.81
N PHE A 244 -17.88 -6.97 -10.82
CA PHE A 244 -18.38 -6.91 -12.21
C PHE A 244 -18.80 -8.27 -12.77
N PRO A 245 -18.05 -9.38 -12.55
CA PRO A 245 -18.50 -10.68 -13.03
C PRO A 245 -19.87 -11.07 -12.48
N SER A 246 -20.12 -10.86 -11.19
CA SER A 246 -21.41 -11.20 -10.56
C SER A 246 -22.54 -10.26 -11.01
N TRP A 247 -22.25 -9.02 -11.39
CA TRP A 247 -23.25 -8.06 -11.83
C TRP A 247 -23.63 -8.18 -13.30
N PHE A 248 -22.66 -8.57 -14.15
CA PHE A 248 -22.79 -8.41 -15.59
C PHE A 248 -22.66 -9.70 -16.42
N ASN A 249 -22.02 -10.79 -15.90
CA ASN A 249 -21.84 -11.99 -16.68
C ASN A 249 -23.17 -12.60 -17.16
N ALA A 250 -24.19 -12.59 -16.31
CA ALA A 250 -25.49 -13.15 -16.67
C ALA A 250 -26.18 -12.36 -17.81
N ASN A 251 -25.95 -11.04 -17.87
CA ASN A 251 -26.55 -10.16 -18.87
C ASN A 251 -25.74 -10.10 -20.17
N LEU A 252 -24.41 -10.15 -20.07
CA LEU A 252 -23.49 -9.92 -21.20
C LEU A 252 -23.00 -11.21 -21.85
N GLY A 253 -22.95 -12.31 -21.11
CA GLY A 253 -22.43 -13.59 -21.61
C GLY A 253 -21.04 -13.45 -22.25
N GLU A 254 -20.90 -13.86 -23.51
CA GLU A 254 -19.63 -13.77 -24.26
C GLU A 254 -19.15 -12.34 -24.49
N ARG A 255 -20.07 -11.35 -24.50
CA ARG A 255 -19.74 -9.92 -24.69
C ARG A 255 -19.13 -9.25 -23.46
N TYR A 256 -19.02 -9.97 -22.33
CA TYR A 256 -18.50 -9.38 -21.08
C TYR A 256 -17.08 -8.84 -21.20
N ASN A 257 -16.20 -9.53 -21.90
CA ASN A 257 -14.82 -9.07 -22.06
C ASN A 257 -14.73 -7.82 -22.94
N ASP A 258 -15.53 -7.73 -24.00
CA ASP A 258 -15.59 -6.56 -24.87
C ASP A 258 -16.15 -5.34 -24.13
N TRP A 259 -17.22 -5.54 -23.36
CA TRP A 259 -17.75 -4.52 -22.46
C TRP A 259 -16.71 -4.05 -21.45
N LYS A 260 -15.96 -4.97 -20.85
CA LYS A 260 -14.92 -4.64 -19.87
C LYS A 260 -13.77 -3.83 -20.49
N ASN A 261 -13.39 -4.14 -21.73
CA ASN A 261 -12.39 -3.37 -22.46
C ASN A 261 -12.90 -1.95 -22.75
N GLU A 262 -14.16 -1.82 -23.16
CA GLU A 262 -14.80 -0.53 -23.39
C GLU A 262 -14.93 0.27 -22.09
N PHE A 263 -15.33 -0.36 -20.99
CA PHE A 263 -15.33 0.27 -19.67
C PHE A 263 -13.94 0.81 -19.29
N ASN A 264 -12.87 0.03 -19.50
CA ASN A 264 -11.50 0.46 -19.23
C ASN A 264 -11.07 1.63 -20.14
N ARG A 265 -11.51 1.62 -21.40
CA ARG A 265 -11.29 2.74 -22.33
C ARG A 265 -11.93 4.02 -21.81
N LEU A 266 -13.20 3.94 -21.42
CA LEU A 266 -13.95 5.07 -20.84
C LEU A 266 -13.31 5.58 -19.55
N TYR A 267 -12.89 4.66 -18.66
CA TYR A 267 -12.22 5.01 -17.42
C TYR A 267 -10.98 5.87 -17.63
N ASN A 268 -10.22 5.61 -18.69
CA ASN A 268 -8.98 6.32 -19.00
C ASN A 268 -9.18 7.60 -19.86
N MET A 269 -10.41 7.98 -20.18
CA MET A 269 -10.67 9.21 -20.92
C MET A 269 -10.16 10.45 -20.20
N GLU A 270 -9.80 11.46 -20.94
CA GLU A 270 -9.23 12.71 -20.43
C GLU A 270 -10.30 13.78 -20.14
N SER A 271 -11.46 13.67 -20.79
CA SER A 271 -12.55 14.62 -20.67
C SER A 271 -13.79 14.01 -20.01
N THR A 272 -14.38 14.71 -19.04
CA THR A 272 -15.64 14.32 -18.39
C THR A 272 -16.80 14.25 -19.40
N LEU A 273 -16.83 15.19 -20.37
CA LEU A 273 -17.85 15.20 -21.42
C LEU A 273 -17.72 13.97 -22.33
N ALA A 274 -16.49 13.67 -22.76
CA ALA A 274 -16.22 12.49 -23.59
C ALA A 274 -16.57 11.19 -22.85
N PHE A 275 -16.29 11.13 -21.54
CA PHE A 275 -16.69 10.01 -20.70
C PHE A 275 -18.22 9.85 -20.65
N ASP A 276 -18.96 10.93 -20.40
CA ASP A 276 -20.44 10.88 -20.29
C ASP A 276 -21.10 10.46 -21.62
N LEU A 277 -20.60 10.96 -22.74
CA LEU A 277 -21.07 10.57 -24.09
C LEU A 277 -20.73 9.08 -24.35
N GLY A 278 -19.49 8.68 -24.17
CA GLY A 278 -19.06 7.29 -24.39
C GLY A 278 -19.75 6.31 -23.43
N TRP A 279 -20.08 6.73 -22.20
CA TRP A 279 -20.88 5.91 -21.27
C TRP A 279 -22.27 5.62 -21.82
N ASN A 280 -22.95 6.64 -22.34
CA ASN A 280 -24.25 6.46 -22.96
C ASN A 280 -24.17 5.53 -24.20
N ASP A 281 -23.15 5.70 -25.02
CA ASP A 281 -22.94 4.83 -26.19
C ASP A 281 -22.67 3.37 -25.76
N MET A 282 -21.88 3.14 -24.71
CA MET A 282 -21.64 1.83 -24.14
C MET A 282 -22.94 1.21 -23.61
N VAL A 283 -23.74 1.96 -22.85
CA VAL A 283 -25.01 1.48 -22.31
C VAL A 283 -25.99 1.10 -23.41
N ASN A 284 -26.05 1.90 -24.50
CA ASN A 284 -26.84 1.61 -25.68
C ASN A 284 -26.34 0.35 -26.41
N CYS A 285 -25.04 0.24 -26.68
CA CYS A 285 -24.44 -0.86 -27.41
C CYS A 285 -24.64 -2.22 -26.72
N TYR A 286 -24.55 -2.23 -25.39
CA TYR A 286 -24.68 -3.45 -24.58
C TYR A 286 -26.07 -3.64 -23.96
N GLU A 287 -27.04 -2.80 -24.30
CA GLU A 287 -28.45 -2.86 -23.85
C GLU A 287 -28.61 -2.86 -22.31
N LEU A 288 -27.77 -2.12 -21.60
CA LEU A 288 -27.70 -2.10 -20.13
C LEU A 288 -28.59 -1.05 -19.45
N HIS A 289 -29.55 -0.44 -20.16
CA HIS A 289 -30.43 0.64 -19.63
C HIS A 289 -31.20 0.26 -18.38
N ARG A 290 -31.58 -1.01 -18.24
CA ARG A 290 -32.35 -1.51 -17.09
C ARG A 290 -31.51 -2.09 -15.97
N ASN A 291 -30.18 -2.06 -16.13
CA ASN A 291 -29.28 -2.60 -15.12
C ASN A 291 -29.05 -1.56 -14.01
N SER A 292 -29.48 -1.89 -12.80
CA SER A 292 -29.36 -0.98 -11.63
C SER A 292 -27.91 -0.71 -11.23
N HIS A 293 -26.98 -1.67 -11.44
CA HIS A 293 -25.57 -1.47 -11.15
C HIS A 293 -24.94 -0.44 -12.08
N ILE A 294 -25.30 -0.45 -13.38
CA ILE A 294 -24.86 0.56 -14.36
C ILE A 294 -25.40 1.95 -13.98
N ALA A 295 -26.67 2.03 -13.61
CA ALA A 295 -27.27 3.30 -13.17
C ALA A 295 -26.57 3.86 -11.92
N ASN A 296 -26.30 3.02 -10.92
CA ASN A 296 -25.60 3.40 -9.70
C ASN A 296 -24.14 3.80 -9.95
N LEU A 297 -23.43 3.08 -10.83
CA LEU A 297 -22.08 3.47 -11.24
C LEU A 297 -22.08 4.85 -11.89
N PHE A 298 -23.00 5.12 -12.82
CA PHE A 298 -23.09 6.43 -13.47
C PHE A 298 -23.45 7.54 -12.50
N ALA A 299 -24.42 7.31 -11.62
CA ALA A 299 -24.82 8.27 -10.60
C ALA A 299 -23.68 8.67 -9.65
N SER A 300 -22.77 7.73 -9.36
CA SER A 300 -21.61 7.95 -8.48
C SER A 300 -20.29 8.23 -9.20
N ARG A 301 -20.32 8.48 -10.54
CA ARG A 301 -19.10 8.60 -11.36
C ARG A 301 -18.10 9.68 -10.90
N ASN A 302 -18.60 10.72 -10.26
CA ASN A 302 -17.79 11.78 -9.67
C ASN A 302 -16.90 11.32 -8.48
N LEU A 303 -17.15 10.11 -7.97
CA LEU A 303 -16.38 9.52 -6.87
C LEU A 303 -15.36 8.47 -7.36
N TRP A 304 -15.53 7.91 -8.58
CA TRP A 304 -14.66 6.82 -9.03
C TRP A 304 -14.11 6.99 -10.44
N ALA A 305 -14.80 7.71 -11.35
CA ALA A 305 -14.34 7.82 -12.73
C ALA A 305 -13.14 8.77 -12.82
N LEU A 306 -12.05 8.29 -13.44
CA LEU A 306 -10.78 8.99 -13.50
C LEU A 306 -10.91 10.42 -14.08
N PRO A 307 -11.70 10.70 -15.14
CA PRO A 307 -11.88 12.06 -15.65
C PRO A 307 -12.39 13.06 -14.59
N TYR A 308 -13.19 12.59 -13.64
CA TYR A 308 -13.73 13.40 -12.54
C TYR A 308 -12.80 13.52 -11.32
N LEU A 309 -11.77 12.69 -11.27
CA LEU A 309 -10.80 12.67 -10.15
C LEU A 309 -9.48 13.36 -10.49
N ARG A 310 -9.20 13.61 -11.78
CA ARG A 310 -7.88 14.12 -12.26
C ARG A 310 -7.46 15.44 -11.64
N GLY A 311 -8.40 16.31 -11.24
CA GLY A 311 -8.08 17.56 -10.54
C GLY A 311 -7.63 17.38 -9.08
N HIS A 312 -7.57 16.14 -8.57
CA HIS A 312 -7.20 15.85 -7.18
C HIS A 312 -6.00 14.91 -7.14
N PHE A 313 -5.04 15.24 -6.30
CA PHE A 313 -3.83 14.44 -6.15
C PHE A 313 -4.13 13.05 -5.59
N SER A 314 -3.67 12.01 -6.25
CA SER A 314 -3.89 10.61 -5.87
C SER A 314 -2.62 9.76 -5.88
N ALA A 315 -1.45 10.36 -6.12
CA ALA A 315 -0.16 9.67 -6.23
C ALA A 315 -0.19 8.46 -7.20
N GLY A 316 -1.06 8.48 -8.20
CA GLY A 316 -1.25 7.36 -9.13
C GLY A 316 -2.07 6.19 -8.58
N LEU A 317 -2.65 6.27 -7.38
CA LEU A 317 -3.51 5.22 -6.79
C LEU A 317 -4.74 4.90 -7.65
N THR A 318 -5.25 5.90 -8.37
CA THR A 318 -6.38 5.75 -9.30
C THR A 318 -5.97 5.30 -10.70
N ALA A 319 -4.68 5.39 -11.06
CA ALA A 319 -4.23 5.30 -12.44
C ALA A 319 -4.27 3.88 -13.02
N SER A 320 -4.07 2.82 -12.21
CA SER A 320 -3.99 1.47 -12.76
C SER A 320 -4.40 0.37 -11.79
N SER A 321 -4.92 -0.73 -12.36
CA SER A 321 -5.18 -1.97 -11.61
C SER A 321 -3.92 -2.61 -11.04
N ALA A 322 -2.75 -2.34 -11.60
CA ALA A 322 -1.47 -2.89 -11.11
C ALA A 322 -1.12 -2.33 -9.73
N VAL A 323 -1.32 -1.03 -9.51
CA VAL A 323 -1.11 -0.39 -8.21
C VAL A 323 -2.05 -1.01 -7.16
N TYR A 324 -3.34 -1.14 -7.50
CA TYR A 324 -4.30 -1.80 -6.60
C TYR A 324 -3.91 -3.25 -6.29
N LYS A 325 -3.47 -4.03 -7.29
CA LYS A 325 -3.01 -5.41 -7.07
C LYS A 325 -1.82 -5.47 -6.11
N SER A 326 -0.89 -4.52 -6.20
CA SER A 326 0.24 -4.41 -5.28
C SER A 326 -0.22 -4.11 -3.85
N ILE A 327 -1.16 -3.16 -3.68
CA ILE A 327 -1.75 -2.84 -2.38
C ILE A 327 -2.53 -4.04 -1.83
N ASN A 328 -3.37 -4.68 -2.65
CA ASN A 328 -4.14 -5.85 -2.22
C ASN A 328 -3.22 -7.02 -1.84
N ALA A 329 -2.17 -7.31 -2.60
CA ALA A 329 -1.18 -8.33 -2.25
C ALA A 329 -0.45 -7.98 -0.92
N TYR A 330 -0.24 -6.71 -0.66
CA TYR A 330 0.29 -6.23 0.61
C TYR A 330 -0.70 -6.49 1.76
N VAL A 331 -1.98 -6.10 1.60
CA VAL A 331 -3.06 -6.33 2.58
C VAL A 331 -3.24 -7.82 2.88
N GLN A 332 -3.19 -8.70 1.86
CA GLN A 332 -3.33 -10.15 2.03
C GLN A 332 -2.28 -10.76 2.98
N ARG A 333 -1.11 -10.15 3.12
CA ARG A 333 -0.09 -10.59 4.08
C ARG A 333 -0.52 -10.39 5.53
N PHE A 334 -1.23 -9.30 5.84
CA PHE A 334 -1.80 -9.08 7.16
C PHE A 334 -2.89 -10.10 7.47
N LEU A 335 -3.65 -10.51 6.45
CA LEU A 335 -4.70 -11.52 6.60
C LEU A 335 -4.12 -12.92 6.83
N SER A 336 -2.98 -13.24 6.23
CA SER A 336 -2.31 -14.52 6.46
C SER A 336 -1.73 -14.64 7.89
N ALA A 337 -1.51 -13.52 8.57
CA ALA A 337 -1.09 -13.48 9.96
C ALA A 337 -2.19 -13.88 10.97
N GLN A 338 -3.43 -14.17 10.52
CA GLN A 338 -4.57 -14.56 11.37
C GLN A 338 -4.39 -15.88 12.13
N THR A 339 -3.34 -16.64 11.84
CA THR A 339 -3.16 -17.98 12.41
C THR A 339 -2.88 -17.99 13.92
N HIS A 340 -2.46 -16.85 14.49
CA HIS A 340 -2.19 -16.70 15.92
C HIS A 340 -2.61 -15.31 16.39
N LEU A 341 -3.85 -15.19 16.85
CA LEU A 341 -4.38 -13.93 17.37
C LEU A 341 -3.62 -13.40 18.59
N ASP A 342 -3.06 -14.31 19.38
CA ASP A 342 -2.25 -13.98 20.57
C ASP A 342 -1.01 -13.13 20.24
N ASN A 343 -0.57 -13.15 19.00
CA ASN A 343 0.58 -12.37 18.50
C ASN A 343 0.22 -11.48 17.30
N PHE A 344 -1.07 -11.19 17.07
CA PHE A 344 -1.51 -10.50 15.85
C PHE A 344 -0.82 -9.15 15.66
N ILE A 345 -0.72 -8.34 16.73
CA ILE A 345 -0.08 -7.02 16.68
C ILE A 345 1.43 -7.14 16.39
N GLU A 346 2.08 -8.14 17.00
CA GLU A 346 3.51 -8.41 16.72
C GLU A 346 3.73 -8.93 15.31
N GLN A 347 2.84 -9.76 14.78
CA GLN A 347 2.90 -10.23 13.39
C GLN A 347 2.65 -9.10 12.39
N VAL A 348 1.72 -8.18 12.67
CA VAL A 348 1.54 -6.96 11.88
C VAL A 348 2.83 -6.14 11.87
N SER A 349 3.48 -5.98 13.03
CA SER A 349 4.78 -5.32 13.13
C SER A 349 5.87 -6.02 12.29
N VAL A 350 5.94 -7.35 12.33
CA VAL A 350 6.88 -8.13 11.51
C VAL A 350 6.63 -7.92 10.02
N VAL A 351 5.36 -7.91 9.58
CA VAL A 351 5.01 -7.65 8.17
C VAL A 351 5.41 -6.25 7.76
N VAL A 352 5.18 -5.24 8.59
CA VAL A 352 5.59 -3.84 8.34
C VAL A 352 7.11 -3.76 8.23
N ASN A 353 7.84 -4.25 9.23
CA ASN A 353 9.31 -4.20 9.26
C ASN A 353 9.95 -5.00 8.10
N TYR A 354 9.40 -6.18 7.77
CA TYR A 354 9.88 -6.97 6.64
C TYR A 354 9.69 -6.22 5.31
N LYS A 355 8.56 -5.53 5.15
CA LYS A 355 8.29 -4.74 3.95
C LYS A 355 9.18 -3.51 3.86
N ASP A 356 9.48 -2.88 4.97
CA ASP A 356 10.42 -1.75 5.00
C ASP A 356 11.82 -2.23 4.57
N GLN A 357 12.30 -3.38 5.07
CA GLN A 357 13.58 -3.97 4.66
C GLN A 357 13.59 -4.40 3.18
N VAL A 358 12.54 -5.06 2.70
CA VAL A 358 12.40 -5.41 1.26
C VAL A 358 12.31 -4.13 0.42
N GLY A 359 11.58 -3.13 0.89
CA GLY A 359 11.48 -1.81 0.26
C GLY A 359 12.84 -1.13 0.13
N GLU A 360 13.68 -1.19 1.17
CA GLU A 360 15.06 -0.69 1.13
C GLU A 360 15.91 -1.44 0.09
N GLN A 361 15.81 -2.77 0.05
CA GLN A 361 16.53 -3.59 -0.94
C GLN A 361 16.07 -3.29 -2.37
N GLU A 362 14.76 -3.24 -2.62
CA GLU A 362 14.21 -2.92 -3.93
C GLU A 362 14.55 -1.48 -4.35
N THR A 363 14.55 -0.54 -3.41
CA THR A 363 15.00 0.85 -3.61
C THR A 363 16.49 0.88 -4.00
N MET A 364 17.32 0.13 -3.29
CA MET A 364 18.75 0.03 -3.60
C MET A 364 18.97 -0.60 -4.98
N GLN A 365 18.26 -1.68 -5.31
CA GLN A 365 18.33 -2.31 -6.62
C GLN A 365 17.89 -1.37 -7.74
N GLN A 366 16.77 -0.66 -7.56
CA GLN A 366 16.30 0.33 -8.53
C GLN A 366 17.31 1.47 -8.74
N ASN A 367 17.96 1.93 -7.67
CA ASN A 367 18.98 2.98 -7.75
C ASN A 367 20.28 2.52 -8.39
N LEU A 368 20.62 1.22 -8.30
CA LEU A 368 21.80 0.61 -8.92
C LEU A 368 21.56 0.28 -10.40
N GLN A 369 20.33 0.13 -10.84
CA GLN A 369 20.02 -0.11 -12.25
C GLN A 369 20.38 1.13 -13.07
N SER A 370 21.16 0.92 -14.14
CA SER A 370 21.41 1.98 -15.11
C SER A 370 20.11 2.33 -15.83
N VAL A 371 19.74 3.59 -15.76
CA VAL A 371 18.54 4.09 -16.43
C VAL A 371 18.83 4.17 -17.93
N SER A 372 18.09 3.40 -18.74
CA SER A 372 18.16 3.47 -20.20
C SER A 372 17.26 4.59 -20.69
N LEU A 373 17.84 5.56 -21.40
CA LEU A 373 17.08 6.61 -22.09
C LEU A 373 16.47 6.02 -23.37
N LYS A 374 15.19 6.31 -23.62
CA LYS A 374 14.44 5.85 -24.79
C LYS A 374 14.31 6.92 -25.88
N THR A 375 14.54 8.18 -25.52
CA THR A 375 14.41 9.32 -26.42
C THR A 375 15.71 10.13 -26.46
N ALA A 376 15.86 11.00 -27.44
CA ALA A 376 16.97 11.96 -27.52
C ALA A 376 16.65 13.27 -26.76
N SER A 377 15.54 13.36 -26.05
CA SER A 377 15.12 14.58 -25.36
C SER A 377 16.01 14.86 -24.14
N PRO A 378 16.60 16.06 -24.02
CA PRO A 378 17.34 16.46 -22.81
C PRO A 378 16.50 16.38 -21.53
N ILE A 379 15.19 16.62 -21.63
CA ILE A 379 14.21 16.51 -20.53
C ILE A 379 14.27 15.12 -19.91
N GLU A 380 14.44 14.06 -20.72
CA GLU A 380 14.53 12.69 -20.23
C GLU A 380 15.77 12.48 -19.35
N GLY A 381 16.93 12.98 -19.80
CA GLY A 381 18.18 12.92 -19.03
C GLY A 381 18.09 13.68 -17.71
N HIS A 382 17.49 14.87 -17.73
CA HIS A 382 17.23 15.67 -16.53
C HIS A 382 16.33 14.93 -15.54
N ALA A 383 15.19 14.39 -16.00
CA ALA A 383 14.27 13.63 -15.20
C ALA A 383 14.92 12.38 -14.58
N ALA A 384 15.76 11.68 -15.34
CA ALA A 384 16.50 10.51 -14.88
C ALA A 384 17.47 10.82 -13.73
N ALA A 385 18.03 12.03 -13.70
CA ALA A 385 18.94 12.47 -12.65
C ALA A 385 18.21 12.81 -11.33
N VAL A 386 16.98 13.33 -11.41
CA VAL A 386 16.26 13.90 -10.26
C VAL A 386 15.23 12.92 -9.69
N LEU A 387 14.45 12.27 -10.54
CA LEU A 387 13.32 11.45 -10.13
C LEU A 387 13.74 10.04 -9.68
N THR A 388 12.95 9.44 -8.78
CA THR A 388 13.08 8.01 -8.50
C THR A 388 12.87 7.19 -9.79
N PRO A 389 13.44 5.97 -9.89
CA PRO A 389 13.23 5.12 -11.06
C PRO A 389 11.76 4.86 -11.38
N TYR A 390 10.91 4.76 -10.35
CA TYR A 390 9.46 4.61 -10.53
C TYR A 390 8.84 5.85 -11.20
N ALA A 391 9.08 7.04 -10.65
CA ALA A 391 8.54 8.28 -11.20
C ALA A 391 9.12 8.60 -12.58
N PHE A 392 10.44 8.34 -12.75
CA PHE A 392 11.10 8.46 -14.04
C PHE A 392 10.48 7.54 -15.11
N SER A 393 10.23 6.27 -14.78
CA SER A 393 9.57 5.34 -15.73
C SER A 393 8.20 5.86 -16.16
N LYS A 394 7.42 6.43 -15.26
CA LYS A 394 6.11 7.03 -15.58
C LYS A 394 6.25 8.25 -16.51
N LEU A 395 7.20 9.12 -16.23
CA LEU A 395 7.48 10.29 -17.07
C LEU A 395 8.04 9.87 -18.43
N GLN A 396 8.92 8.87 -18.46
CA GLN A 396 9.49 8.32 -19.72
C GLN A 396 8.39 7.75 -20.61
N ASP A 397 7.43 7.00 -20.05
CA ASP A 397 6.29 6.46 -20.79
C ASP A 397 5.47 7.60 -21.44
N GLU A 398 5.22 8.68 -20.68
CA GLU A 398 4.53 9.87 -21.22
C GLU A 398 5.36 10.59 -22.29
N LEU A 399 6.68 10.70 -22.10
CA LEU A 399 7.58 11.37 -23.06
C LEU A 399 7.69 10.60 -24.38
N VAL A 400 7.77 9.27 -24.32
CA VAL A 400 7.76 8.41 -25.53
C VAL A 400 6.48 8.59 -26.31
N VAL A 401 5.33 8.62 -25.63
CA VAL A 401 4.02 8.83 -26.27
C VAL A 401 3.88 10.26 -26.78
N ALA A 402 4.48 11.26 -26.14
CA ALA A 402 4.44 12.66 -26.55
C ALA A 402 4.94 12.90 -27.99
N ALA A 403 5.84 12.06 -28.49
CA ALA A 403 6.33 12.11 -29.88
C ALA A 403 5.23 11.82 -30.92
N GLN A 404 4.11 11.21 -30.52
CA GLN A 404 2.98 10.90 -31.41
C GLN A 404 1.94 12.03 -31.45
N TYR A 405 2.22 13.16 -30.83
CA TYR A 405 1.31 14.30 -30.75
C TYR A 405 1.77 15.45 -31.63
N THR A 406 0.83 16.32 -31.93
CA THR A 406 1.07 17.56 -32.69
C THR A 406 0.46 18.72 -31.93
N SER A 407 1.15 19.85 -31.88
CA SER A 407 0.67 21.07 -31.25
C SER A 407 0.31 22.13 -32.25
N PHE A 408 -0.82 22.81 -32.03
CA PHE A 408 -1.30 23.95 -32.79
C PHE A 408 -1.34 25.17 -31.88
N HIS A 409 -0.64 26.21 -32.27
CA HIS A 409 -0.60 27.45 -31.50
C HIS A 409 -1.91 28.22 -31.67
N LEU A 410 -2.68 28.38 -30.62
CA LEU A 410 -3.96 29.11 -30.67
C LEU A 410 -3.81 30.60 -30.31
N LYS A 411 -2.99 30.88 -29.27
CA LYS A 411 -2.67 32.23 -28.77
C LYS A 411 -1.26 32.21 -28.19
N GLU A 412 -0.70 33.39 -27.85
CA GLU A 412 0.69 33.54 -27.35
C GLU A 412 1.15 32.51 -26.32
N SER A 413 0.24 32.02 -25.48
CA SER A 413 0.55 31.07 -24.38
C SER A 413 -0.28 29.78 -24.41
N ILE A 414 -1.14 29.59 -25.44
CA ILE A 414 -2.10 28.46 -25.47
C ILE A 414 -1.86 27.61 -26.71
N PHE A 415 -1.64 26.32 -26.48
CA PHE A 415 -1.43 25.29 -27.48
C PHE A 415 -2.57 24.25 -27.40
N LEU A 416 -3.13 23.88 -28.55
CA LEU A 416 -3.98 22.71 -28.68
C LEU A 416 -3.10 21.53 -29.07
N VAL A 417 -3.07 20.50 -28.22
CA VAL A 417 -2.22 19.31 -28.42
C VAL A 417 -3.13 18.10 -28.63
N ARG A 418 -2.93 17.39 -29.74
CA ARG A 418 -3.71 16.18 -30.07
C ARG A 418 -2.82 15.10 -30.69
N HIS A 419 -3.26 13.86 -30.61
CA HIS A 419 -2.60 12.75 -31.29
C HIS A 419 -2.67 12.95 -32.80
N HIS A 420 -1.59 12.63 -33.55
CA HIS A 420 -1.50 12.89 -35.00
C HIS A 420 -2.57 12.16 -35.84
N SER A 421 -3.14 11.06 -35.34
CA SER A 421 -4.23 10.35 -36.01
C SER A 421 -5.62 10.98 -35.79
N GLU A 422 -5.75 11.98 -34.93
CA GLU A 422 -7.01 12.62 -34.60
C GLU A 422 -7.16 13.93 -35.42
N THR A 423 -8.34 14.14 -36.00
CA THR A 423 -8.67 15.34 -36.76
C THR A 423 -9.40 16.40 -35.93
N ALA A 424 -9.99 16.01 -34.80
CA ALA A 424 -10.75 16.88 -33.90
C ALA A 424 -10.43 16.54 -32.42
N GLY A 425 -10.74 17.46 -31.50
CA GLY A 425 -10.46 17.27 -30.09
C GLY A 425 -9.04 17.67 -29.74
N GLY A 426 -8.54 17.11 -28.62
CA GLY A 426 -7.22 17.36 -28.06
C GLY A 426 -7.27 18.12 -26.74
N CYS A 427 -6.11 18.26 -26.09
CA CYS A 427 -5.95 18.96 -24.82
C CYS A 427 -5.38 20.35 -25.01
N SER A 428 -5.91 21.30 -24.25
CA SER A 428 -5.36 22.66 -24.18
C SER A 428 -4.22 22.70 -23.18
N VAL A 429 -3.05 23.13 -23.64
CA VAL A 429 -1.87 23.37 -22.81
C VAL A 429 -1.59 24.86 -22.78
N THR A 430 -1.51 25.44 -21.59
CA THR A 430 -1.14 26.84 -21.38
C THR A 430 0.28 26.88 -20.82
N LEU A 431 1.17 27.66 -21.44
CA LEU A 431 2.56 27.84 -21.01
C LEU A 431 2.88 29.33 -20.87
N ASN A 432 3.11 29.77 -19.64
CA ASN A 432 3.70 31.07 -19.38
C ASN A 432 5.24 30.93 -19.32
N GLN A 433 5.92 31.27 -20.41
CA GLN A 433 7.37 31.11 -20.51
C GLN A 433 8.16 31.98 -19.52
N ARG A 434 7.61 33.14 -19.08
CA ARG A 434 8.30 34.04 -18.16
C ARG A 434 8.33 33.49 -16.73
N GLU A 435 7.28 32.80 -16.34
CA GLU A 435 7.11 32.24 -15.01
C GLU A 435 7.36 30.73 -14.99
N GLU A 436 7.67 30.15 -16.14
CA GLU A 436 7.82 28.70 -16.36
C GLU A 436 6.61 27.89 -15.88
N LEU A 437 5.40 28.48 -15.98
CA LEU A 437 4.17 27.83 -15.57
C LEU A 437 3.52 27.12 -16.74
N ILE A 438 3.32 25.82 -16.62
CA ILE A 438 2.63 24.99 -17.62
C ILE A 438 1.42 24.31 -16.97
N SER A 439 0.26 24.37 -17.63
CA SER A 439 -0.94 23.64 -17.21
C SER A 439 -1.57 22.95 -18.41
N CYS A 440 -2.19 21.80 -18.17
CA CYS A 440 -2.86 21.02 -19.20
C CYS A 440 -4.29 20.68 -18.78
N SER A 441 -5.24 20.82 -19.73
CA SER A 441 -6.65 20.48 -19.45
C SER A 441 -6.88 19.02 -19.08
N CYS A 442 -5.92 18.11 -19.31
CA CYS A 442 -6.02 16.71 -18.88
C CYS A 442 -5.77 16.50 -17.38
N GLN A 443 -5.21 17.49 -16.67
CA GLN A 443 -4.98 17.50 -15.22
C GLN A 443 -4.19 16.28 -14.68
N MET A 444 -3.30 15.71 -15.50
CA MET A 444 -2.51 14.56 -15.07
C MET A 444 -1.46 14.93 -14.02
N PHE A 445 -0.86 16.14 -14.16
CA PHE A 445 0.10 16.61 -13.17
C PHE A 445 -0.55 16.81 -11.80
N GLU A 446 -1.72 17.41 -11.77
CA GLU A 446 -2.51 17.61 -10.55
C GLU A 446 -2.85 16.28 -9.87
N SER A 447 -3.14 15.24 -10.65
CA SER A 447 -3.48 13.90 -10.17
C SER A 447 -2.28 13.08 -9.70
N SER A 448 -1.16 13.17 -10.41
CA SER A 448 -0.01 12.26 -10.20
C SER A 448 1.27 12.96 -9.71
N GLY A 449 1.38 14.28 -9.91
CA GLY A 449 2.63 15.02 -9.73
C GLY A 449 3.68 14.74 -10.82
N ILE A 450 3.25 14.19 -11.97
CA ILE A 450 4.11 13.88 -13.13
C ILE A 450 3.50 14.54 -14.37
N LEU A 451 4.32 15.25 -15.15
CA LEU A 451 3.87 15.92 -16.37
C LEU A 451 3.31 14.92 -17.39
N CYS A 452 2.19 15.30 -18.00
CA CYS A 452 1.55 14.53 -19.07
C CYS A 452 2.27 14.68 -20.41
N ARG A 453 1.97 13.77 -21.34
CA ARG A 453 2.43 13.79 -22.74
C ARG A 453 2.19 15.11 -23.46
N HIS A 454 1.06 15.76 -23.18
CA HIS A 454 0.71 17.04 -23.80
C HIS A 454 1.65 18.17 -23.37
N SER A 455 1.89 18.29 -22.07
CA SER A 455 2.84 19.28 -21.52
C SER A 455 4.26 18.97 -21.96
N LEU A 456 4.68 17.71 -21.93
CA LEU A 456 6.00 17.27 -22.37
C LEU A 456 6.21 17.52 -23.86
N HIS A 457 5.17 17.33 -24.70
CA HIS A 457 5.22 17.65 -26.13
C HIS A 457 5.48 19.15 -26.37
N VAL A 458 4.76 20.04 -25.67
CA VAL A 458 4.94 21.50 -25.80
C VAL A 458 6.34 21.91 -25.33
N LEU A 459 6.81 21.40 -24.19
CA LEU A 459 8.17 21.69 -23.69
C LEU A 459 9.24 21.23 -24.69
N SER A 460 9.10 20.01 -25.24
CA SER A 460 10.03 19.47 -26.23
C SER A 460 10.03 20.28 -27.51
N THR A 461 8.84 20.70 -28.00
CA THR A 461 8.71 21.53 -29.25
C THR A 461 9.34 22.91 -29.07
N LEU A 462 9.33 23.46 -27.87
CA LEU A 462 9.94 24.73 -27.53
C LEU A 462 11.40 24.61 -27.06
N ASN A 463 12.01 23.43 -27.25
CA ASN A 463 13.41 23.14 -26.93
C ASN A 463 13.81 23.38 -25.48
N TYR A 464 12.91 23.07 -24.53
CA TYR A 464 13.29 23.04 -23.13
C TYR A 464 14.30 21.90 -22.89
N MET A 465 15.38 22.23 -22.18
CA MET A 465 16.43 21.27 -21.85
C MET A 465 16.18 20.55 -20.52
N GLN A 466 15.33 21.14 -19.68
CA GLN A 466 15.03 20.66 -18.33
C GLN A 466 13.53 20.80 -18.04
N ILE A 467 13.04 20.01 -17.11
CA ILE A 467 11.71 20.22 -16.53
C ILE A 467 11.79 21.39 -15.57
N PRO A 468 10.86 22.38 -15.65
CA PRO A 468 10.84 23.46 -14.68
C PRO A 468 10.66 22.93 -13.24
N ASP A 469 11.40 23.50 -12.28
CA ASP A 469 11.50 22.99 -10.90
C ASP A 469 10.13 22.81 -10.22
N LEU A 470 9.17 23.65 -10.51
CA LEU A 470 7.81 23.58 -9.97
C LEU A 470 7.12 22.22 -10.29
N TYR A 471 7.52 21.57 -11.40
CA TYR A 471 6.95 20.29 -11.86
C TYR A 471 7.80 19.08 -11.49
N LEU A 472 8.85 19.28 -10.72
CA LEU A 472 9.62 18.25 -10.04
C LEU A 472 9.12 18.14 -8.60
N SER A 473 8.02 17.41 -8.41
CA SER A 473 7.45 17.21 -7.07
C SER A 473 8.48 16.55 -6.14
N VAL A 474 8.74 17.17 -5.00
CA VAL A 474 9.64 16.63 -3.94
C VAL A 474 9.30 15.21 -3.57
N ARG A 475 8.01 14.85 -3.61
CA ARG A 475 7.53 13.49 -3.38
C ARG A 475 8.24 12.45 -4.26
N TRP A 476 8.57 12.81 -5.50
CA TRP A 476 9.13 11.89 -6.50
C TRP A 476 10.65 11.97 -6.63
N HIS A 477 11.33 12.77 -5.79
CA HIS A 477 12.78 12.89 -5.82
C HIS A 477 13.47 11.62 -5.32
N ARG A 478 14.61 11.30 -5.94
CA ARG A 478 15.47 10.17 -5.59
C ARG A 478 16.01 10.22 -4.17
N ILE A 479 16.34 11.43 -3.70
CA ILE A 479 16.91 11.68 -2.38
C ILE A 479 15.88 12.46 -1.57
N GLN A 480 15.11 11.75 -0.77
CA GLN A 480 14.41 12.34 0.35
C GLN A 480 15.27 12.09 1.59
N THR A 481 16.02 13.10 2.02
CA THR A 481 16.53 13.07 3.39
C THR A 481 15.31 13.20 4.31
N PRO A 482 15.11 12.26 5.26
CA PRO A 482 14.08 12.46 6.27
C PRO A 482 14.32 13.78 6.98
N PRO A 483 13.27 14.56 7.28
CA PRO A 483 13.43 15.79 8.03
C PRO A 483 14.19 15.48 9.33
N PRO A 484 15.15 16.32 9.76
CA PRO A 484 15.89 16.09 10.99
C PRO A 484 14.90 15.96 12.14
N LYS A 485 15.10 14.97 13.01
CA LYS A 485 14.26 14.74 14.20
C LYS A 485 14.11 16.09 14.94
N PRO A 486 12.88 16.54 15.24
CA PRO A 486 12.70 17.78 15.97
C PRO A 486 13.33 17.64 17.36
N LEU A 487 14.36 18.41 17.64
CA LEU A 487 14.75 18.74 18.99
C LEU A 487 13.61 19.57 19.59
N ASN A 488 13.09 19.12 20.71
CA ASN A 488 11.93 19.66 21.39
C ASN A 488 11.87 21.20 21.42
N GLY A 489 10.80 21.75 20.89
CA GLY A 489 10.23 23.04 21.27
C GLY A 489 10.71 24.27 20.51
N ALA A 490 10.11 24.56 19.33
CA ALA A 490 9.95 25.94 18.83
C ALA A 490 8.98 26.00 17.62
N PRO A 491 8.27 27.11 17.34
CA PRO A 491 7.21 27.20 16.34
C PRO A 491 7.78 27.23 14.91
N HIS A 492 7.27 26.33 14.06
CA HIS A 492 7.82 26.04 12.75
C HIS A 492 6.90 26.48 11.62
N HIS A 493 7.26 27.54 10.86
CA HIS A 493 6.78 27.65 9.46
C HIS A 493 7.75 28.37 8.49
N VAL A 494 8.84 28.98 8.95
CA VAL A 494 9.76 29.72 8.06
C VAL A 494 11.18 29.11 8.01
N ALA A 495 11.53 28.26 8.96
CA ALA A 495 12.87 27.66 9.03
C ALA A 495 13.03 26.42 8.11
N SER A 496 11.95 25.69 7.82
CA SER A 496 11.98 24.45 7.02
C SER A 496 12.43 24.69 5.57
N ASP A 497 11.93 25.75 4.93
CA ASP A 497 12.28 26.06 3.53
C ASP A 497 13.74 26.48 3.37
N ARG A 498 14.30 27.20 4.36
CA ARG A 498 15.70 27.62 4.33
C ARG A 498 16.67 26.46 4.56
N VAL A 499 16.31 25.50 5.43
CA VAL A 499 17.12 24.30 5.67
C VAL A 499 17.12 23.39 4.44
N GLY A 500 15.97 23.20 3.79
CA GLY A 500 15.86 22.44 2.55
C GLY A 500 16.68 23.05 1.40
N ALA A 501 16.63 24.37 1.25
CA ALA A 501 17.42 25.08 0.26
C ALA A 501 18.93 24.93 0.52
N LEU A 502 19.38 25.05 1.78
CA LEU A 502 20.77 24.87 2.16
C LEU A 502 21.25 23.43 1.90
N GLN A 503 20.45 22.44 2.21
CA GLN A 503 20.76 21.02 1.93
C GLN A 503 20.91 20.75 0.43
N SER A 504 20.04 21.33 -0.40
CA SER A 504 20.14 21.22 -1.86
C SER A 504 21.43 21.81 -2.39
N MET A 505 21.85 22.98 -1.87
CA MET A 505 23.11 23.62 -2.22
C MET A 505 24.33 22.79 -1.82
N VAL A 506 24.33 22.20 -0.63
CA VAL A 506 25.42 21.32 -0.16
C VAL A 506 25.49 20.06 -1.00
N THR A 507 24.36 19.47 -1.37
CA THR A 507 24.32 18.28 -2.23
C THR A 507 24.86 18.58 -3.63
N ALA A 508 24.49 19.73 -4.22
CA ALA A 508 25.00 20.17 -5.51
C ALA A 508 26.54 20.41 -5.44
N LEU A 509 27.02 21.03 -4.35
CA LEU A 509 28.43 21.25 -4.12
C LEU A 509 29.22 19.93 -4.06
N VAL A 510 28.73 18.94 -3.30
CA VAL A 510 29.36 17.61 -3.19
C VAL A 510 29.38 16.91 -4.53
N SER A 511 28.27 16.95 -5.30
CA SER A 511 28.18 16.36 -6.62
C SER A 511 29.15 16.96 -7.63
N GLU A 512 29.33 18.28 -7.61
CA GLU A 512 30.27 18.97 -8.47
C GLU A 512 31.73 18.73 -8.06
N ALA A 513 32.00 18.72 -6.74
CA ALA A 513 33.31 18.43 -6.17
C ALA A 513 33.81 17.03 -6.50
N ALA A 514 32.92 16.04 -6.51
CA ALA A 514 33.25 14.64 -6.81
C ALA A 514 33.78 14.41 -8.24
N LYS A 515 33.68 15.40 -9.14
CA LYS A 515 34.14 15.28 -10.55
C LYS A 515 35.66 15.36 -10.72
N SER A 516 36.41 15.95 -9.78
CA SER A 516 37.88 15.97 -9.80
C SER A 516 38.45 16.24 -8.40
N ASN A 517 39.69 15.77 -8.14
CA ASN A 517 40.37 15.99 -6.88
C ASN A 517 40.58 17.50 -6.57
N GLU A 518 40.90 18.30 -7.58
CA GLU A 518 41.09 19.75 -7.42
C GLU A 518 39.81 20.46 -6.99
N LYS A 519 38.66 20.04 -7.53
CA LYS A 519 37.33 20.55 -7.12
C LYS A 519 36.97 20.09 -5.71
N MET A 520 37.37 18.88 -5.33
CA MET A 520 37.14 18.34 -3.99
C MET A 520 37.94 19.14 -2.94
N ASP A 521 39.19 19.42 -3.21
CA ASP A 521 40.03 20.22 -2.32
C ASP A 521 39.51 21.65 -2.15
N LEU A 522 39.08 22.26 -3.27
CA LEU A 522 38.47 23.62 -3.24
C LEU A 522 37.17 23.63 -2.44
N ALA A 523 36.29 22.65 -2.64
CA ALA A 523 35.03 22.51 -1.92
C ALA A 523 35.25 22.29 -0.42
N THR A 524 36.19 21.41 -0.08
CA THR A 524 36.53 21.08 1.32
C THR A 524 37.07 22.31 2.05
N HIS A 525 37.99 23.09 1.41
CA HIS A 525 38.48 24.33 1.95
C HIS A 525 37.38 25.37 2.13
N GLY A 526 36.54 25.58 1.12
CA GLY A 526 35.41 26.54 1.16
C GLY A 526 34.39 26.22 2.25
N VAL A 527 34.01 24.96 2.41
CA VAL A 527 33.10 24.49 3.47
C VAL A 527 33.71 24.68 4.85
N SER A 528 35.02 24.41 5.03
CA SER A 528 35.72 24.61 6.29
C SER A 528 35.73 26.08 6.72
N VAL A 529 35.99 27.00 5.80
CA VAL A 529 35.97 28.44 6.05
C VAL A 529 34.55 28.92 6.41
N LEU A 530 33.53 28.45 5.69
CA LEU A 530 32.13 28.79 5.98
C LEU A 530 31.70 28.29 7.36
N LEU A 531 32.04 27.06 7.71
CA LEU A 531 31.73 26.48 9.02
C LEU A 531 32.39 27.25 10.16
N SER A 532 33.65 27.72 10.01
CA SER A 532 34.31 28.54 10.99
C SER A 532 33.59 29.88 11.20
N ARG A 533 33.21 30.54 10.10
CA ARG A 533 32.45 31.80 10.15
C ARG A 533 31.08 31.68 10.79
N ILE A 534 30.36 30.57 10.52
CA ILE A 534 29.05 30.31 11.13
C ILE A 534 29.18 30.07 12.63
N LYS A 535 30.22 29.36 13.08
CA LYS A 535 30.50 29.12 14.51
C LYS A 535 30.89 30.39 15.28
N GLU A 536 31.49 31.36 14.62
CA GLU A 536 31.89 32.65 15.21
C GLU A 536 30.75 33.66 15.32
N GLN A 537 29.61 33.43 14.63
CA GLN A 537 28.46 34.33 14.75
C GLN A 537 27.75 34.13 16.10
N PRO A 538 27.55 35.18 16.92
CA PRO A 538 26.84 35.08 18.18
C PRO A 538 25.36 34.74 17.91
N VAL A 539 24.83 33.73 18.63
CA VAL A 539 23.41 33.42 18.64
C VAL A 539 22.65 34.60 19.26
N LEU A 540 21.97 35.39 18.44
CA LEU A 540 21.06 36.45 18.92
C LEU A 540 19.89 35.77 19.66
N MET A 541 20.01 35.70 20.99
CA MET A 541 18.90 35.36 21.87
C MET A 541 17.87 36.48 21.81
N HIS A 542 16.74 36.26 21.17
CA HIS A 542 15.59 37.15 21.31
C HIS A 542 15.07 37.05 22.75
N GLY A 543 15.53 37.99 23.59
CA GLY A 543 15.03 38.16 24.94
C GLY A 543 13.59 38.71 24.91
N SER A 544 12.65 37.90 25.37
CA SER A 544 11.31 38.34 25.75
C SER A 544 11.39 39.13 27.06
N GLY A 545 11.51 40.45 26.95
CA GLY A 545 11.37 41.39 28.07
C GLY A 545 10.06 42.15 27.96
N GLY A 546 8.97 41.60 28.45
CA GLY A 546 7.73 42.32 28.68
C GLY A 546 7.58 42.60 30.17
N LYS A 547 7.82 43.83 30.63
CA LYS A 547 7.36 44.28 31.94
C LYS A 547 6.01 44.94 31.79
N CYS A 548 5.09 44.47 32.62
CA CYS A 548 3.84 45.17 32.94
C CYS A 548 4.09 46.52 33.61
N SER A 549 3.28 47.47 33.25
CA SER A 549 2.69 48.47 34.16
C SER A 549 1.30 48.80 33.64
#